data_adcdc165005472e0534af28f59119989
#
_entry.id   adcdc165005472e0534af28f59119989
#
_cell.length_a   1.000
_cell.length_b   1.000
_cell.length_c   1.000
_cell.angle_alpha   90.00
_cell.angle_beta   90.00
_cell.angle_gamma   90.00
#
_symmetry.space_group_name_H-M   'P 1'
#
loop_
_entity.id
_entity.type
_entity.pdbx_description
1 polymer ?
#
loop_
_entity_poly.entity_id
_entity_poly.type
_entity_poly.pdbx_seq_one_letter_code
_entity_poly.pdbx_strand_id
1 'polypeptide(L)'
;AEFIPVHFFAQPVVTLMGLGIAVDYGLFMVSRFREEIAEGYDTEAAVRRTVMTSGRTIMFSAVILVASSMPLLLFPQGFLKSITYAIIASVMLAAILSITVLAAALAILGPNVDALGVRTLLRVPFFRNWKPMRVYLTWLADKTQKTKTRAEVEQGFWGKLVNVVMKRPIAFAAPILVGMILLIIPLGQLSLGGISEKY
;
A
#
# COMPACT_ATOMS: atom_id res chain seq x y z
N ALA A 1 28.55 3.71 22.63
CA ALA A 1 27.81 3.92 21.39
C ALA A 1 26.62 4.78 21.75
N GLU A 2 26.71 6.08 21.52
CA GLU A 2 25.57 6.99 21.66
C GLU A 2 24.62 6.72 20.50
N PHE A 3 23.53 6.04 20.81
CA PHE A 3 22.42 5.92 19.90
C PHE A 3 21.84 7.33 19.71
N ILE A 4 21.63 7.73 18.45
CA ILE A 4 21.01 9.00 18.07
C ILE A 4 19.72 9.14 18.89
N PRO A 5 19.55 10.21 19.67
CA PRO A 5 18.35 10.39 20.48
C PRO A 5 17.15 10.49 19.53
N VAL A 6 16.36 9.42 19.49
CA VAL A 6 15.12 9.39 18.70
C VAL A 6 14.09 10.24 19.41
N HIS A 7 13.65 11.30 18.78
CA HIS A 7 12.64 12.18 19.37
C HIS A 7 11.34 11.42 19.61
N PHE A 8 10.72 11.65 20.77
CA PHE A 8 9.47 10.96 21.21
C PHE A 8 8.38 10.90 20.13
N PHE A 9 8.23 11.96 19.35
CA PHE A 9 7.25 12.00 18.26
C PHE A 9 7.63 11.20 17.01
N ALA A 10 8.88 10.78 16.86
CA ALA A 10 9.28 9.97 15.72
C ALA A 10 8.72 8.54 15.79
N GLN A 11 8.56 8.00 16.98
CA GLN A 11 8.08 6.63 17.18
C GLN A 11 6.64 6.39 16.65
N PRO A 12 5.61 7.19 16.98
CA PRO A 12 4.27 7.03 16.41
C PRO A 12 4.24 7.17 14.89
N VAL A 13 4.99 8.14 14.35
CA VAL A 13 5.07 8.38 12.90
C VAL A 13 5.64 7.16 12.19
N VAL A 14 6.75 6.62 12.68
CA VAL A 14 7.39 5.42 12.11
C VAL A 14 6.47 4.22 12.18
N THR A 15 5.81 4.02 13.32
CA THR A 15 4.92 2.86 13.49
C THR A 15 3.72 2.95 12.54
N LEU A 16 3.07 4.10 12.44
CA LEU A 16 1.90 4.28 11.57
C LEU A 16 2.27 4.24 10.09
N MET A 17 3.31 4.96 9.69
CA MET A 17 3.78 4.97 8.30
C MET A 17 4.36 3.61 7.90
N GLY A 18 5.21 3.04 8.75
CA GLY A 18 5.81 1.73 8.49
C GLY A 18 4.76 0.62 8.34
N LEU A 19 3.76 0.60 9.23
CA LEU A 19 2.65 -0.34 9.14
C LEU A 19 1.81 -0.10 7.88
N GLY A 20 1.47 1.16 7.57
CA GLY A 20 0.72 1.51 6.37
C GLY A 20 1.42 1.04 5.09
N ILE A 21 2.71 1.36 4.95
CA ILE A 21 3.52 0.96 3.79
C ILE A 21 3.66 -0.57 3.71
N ALA A 22 3.86 -1.24 4.85
CA ALA A 22 3.98 -2.70 4.87
C ALA A 22 2.67 -3.39 4.44
N VAL A 23 1.51 -2.86 4.87
CA VAL A 23 0.20 -3.35 4.45
C VAL A 23 -0.02 -3.11 2.95
N ASP A 24 0.29 -1.92 2.45
CA ASP A 24 0.13 -1.59 1.02
C ASP A 24 0.99 -2.47 0.13
N TYR A 25 2.27 -2.64 0.47
CA TYR A 25 3.17 -3.53 -0.26
C TYR A 25 2.71 -4.99 -0.18
N GLY A 26 2.21 -5.41 0.99
CA GLY A 26 1.64 -6.73 1.20
C GLY A 26 0.42 -6.98 0.32
N LEU A 27 -0.53 -6.06 0.33
CA LEU A 27 -1.73 -6.16 -0.50
C LEU A 27 -1.39 -6.20 -2.00
N PHE A 28 -0.42 -5.40 -2.43
CA PHE A 28 0.01 -5.36 -3.82
C PHE A 28 0.63 -6.69 -4.27
N MET A 29 1.50 -7.28 -3.45
CA MET A 29 2.10 -8.59 -3.72
C MET A 29 1.06 -9.71 -3.73
N VAL A 30 0.19 -9.77 -2.72
CA VAL A 30 -0.85 -10.80 -2.62
C VAL A 30 -1.85 -10.69 -3.77
N SER A 31 -2.27 -9.47 -4.12
CA SER A 31 -3.20 -9.25 -5.24
C SER A 31 -2.61 -9.74 -6.56
N ARG A 32 -1.35 -9.40 -6.83
CA ARG A 32 -0.68 -9.83 -8.05
C ARG A 32 -0.47 -11.34 -8.10
N PHE A 33 -0.08 -11.94 -7.00
CA PHE A 33 0.06 -13.39 -6.92
C PHE A 33 -1.27 -14.12 -7.21
N ARG A 34 -2.38 -13.61 -6.67
CA ARG A 34 -3.71 -14.15 -6.94
C ARG A 34 -4.12 -14.04 -8.40
N GLU A 35 -3.75 -12.95 -9.07
CA GLU A 35 -3.96 -12.77 -10.50
C GLU A 35 -3.20 -13.84 -11.30
N GLU A 36 -1.92 -14.05 -11.00
CA GLU A 36 -1.09 -15.05 -11.69
C GLU A 36 -1.62 -16.49 -11.48
N ILE A 37 -2.04 -16.85 -10.27
CA ILE A 37 -2.70 -18.14 -10.00
C ILE A 37 -4.03 -18.25 -10.77
N ALA A 38 -4.82 -17.18 -10.85
CA ALA A 38 -6.09 -17.18 -11.58
C ALA A 38 -5.90 -17.28 -13.10
N GLU A 39 -4.76 -16.81 -13.63
CA GLU A 39 -4.35 -17.00 -15.04
C GLU A 39 -3.88 -18.44 -15.34
N GLY A 40 -3.76 -19.29 -14.32
CA GLY A 40 -3.43 -20.72 -14.48
C GLY A 40 -1.95 -21.05 -14.31
N TYR A 41 -1.12 -20.10 -13.85
CA TYR A 41 0.27 -20.41 -13.53
C TYR A 41 0.38 -21.26 -12.27
N ASP A 42 1.36 -22.15 -12.24
CA ASP A 42 1.72 -22.89 -11.04
C ASP A 42 2.30 -21.95 -9.96
N THR A 43 2.38 -22.41 -8.73
CA THR A 43 2.79 -21.58 -7.59
C THR A 43 4.16 -20.95 -7.78
N GLU A 44 5.13 -21.70 -8.31
CA GLU A 44 6.50 -21.23 -8.49
C GLU A 44 6.56 -20.13 -9.55
N ALA A 45 5.95 -20.35 -10.72
CA ALA A 45 5.87 -19.36 -11.77
C ALA A 45 5.10 -18.11 -11.32
N ALA A 46 3.99 -18.28 -10.59
CA ALA A 46 3.19 -17.17 -10.05
C ALA A 46 3.99 -16.29 -9.08
N VAL A 47 4.73 -16.90 -8.14
CA VAL A 47 5.61 -16.15 -7.22
C VAL A 47 6.70 -15.42 -7.98
N ARG A 48 7.39 -16.10 -8.91
CA ARG A 48 8.45 -15.49 -9.72
C ARG A 48 7.94 -14.27 -10.50
N ARG A 49 6.81 -14.40 -11.18
CA ARG A 49 6.18 -13.30 -11.93
C ARG A 49 5.76 -12.16 -11.04
N THR A 50 5.19 -12.46 -9.89
CA THR A 50 4.80 -11.47 -8.87
C THR A 50 6.02 -10.68 -8.39
N VAL A 51 7.11 -11.34 -8.03
CA VAL A 51 8.34 -10.66 -7.58
C VAL A 51 8.94 -9.81 -8.70
N MET A 52 8.94 -10.30 -9.94
CA MET A 52 9.47 -9.55 -11.08
C MET A 52 8.62 -8.33 -11.46
N THR A 53 7.32 -8.35 -11.24
CA THR A 53 6.40 -7.24 -11.57
C THR A 53 6.17 -6.34 -10.36
N SER A 54 5.49 -6.85 -9.33
CA SER A 54 5.16 -6.10 -8.12
C SER A 54 6.39 -5.75 -7.30
N GLY A 55 7.35 -6.67 -7.16
CA GLY A 55 8.59 -6.41 -6.45
C GLY A 55 9.39 -5.26 -7.07
N ARG A 56 9.46 -5.20 -8.40
CA ARG A 56 10.08 -4.07 -9.10
C ARG A 56 9.37 -2.75 -8.79
N THR A 57 8.05 -2.73 -8.80
CA THR A 57 7.26 -1.53 -8.47
C THR A 57 7.48 -1.09 -7.03
N ILE A 58 7.51 -2.04 -6.09
CA ILE A 58 7.82 -1.78 -4.67
C ILE A 58 9.21 -1.16 -4.51
N MET A 59 10.22 -1.68 -5.20
CA MET A 59 11.58 -1.13 -5.16
C MET A 59 11.64 0.29 -5.70
N PHE A 60 11.01 0.59 -6.83
CA PHE A 60 10.94 1.94 -7.37
C PHE A 60 10.21 2.89 -6.41
N SER A 61 9.09 2.46 -5.83
CA SER A 61 8.35 3.25 -4.85
C SER A 61 9.21 3.55 -3.62
N ALA A 62 9.92 2.56 -3.09
CA ALA A 62 10.82 2.72 -1.95
C ALA A 62 11.94 3.74 -2.25
N VAL A 63 12.57 3.64 -3.43
CA VAL A 63 13.60 4.58 -3.86
C VAL A 63 13.05 6.01 -3.97
N ILE A 64 11.86 6.19 -4.54
CA ILE A 64 11.22 7.51 -4.65
C ILE A 64 10.92 8.07 -3.27
N LEU A 65 10.36 7.27 -2.35
CA LEU A 65 10.06 7.70 -0.99
C LEU A 65 11.32 8.11 -0.22
N VAL A 66 12.40 7.32 -0.35
CA VAL A 66 13.71 7.65 0.25
C VAL A 66 14.25 8.94 -0.35
N ALA A 67 14.26 9.08 -1.67
CA ALA A 67 14.75 10.29 -2.35
C ALA A 67 13.94 11.53 -1.96
N SER A 68 12.61 11.40 -1.85
CA SER A 68 11.71 12.50 -1.45
C SER A 68 11.91 12.93 0.02
N SER A 69 12.37 12.02 0.88
CA SER A 69 12.65 12.35 2.29
C SER A 69 14.05 12.93 2.52
N MET A 70 15.00 12.74 1.59
CA MET A 70 16.37 13.26 1.74
C MET A 70 16.46 14.78 1.98
N PRO A 71 15.67 15.65 1.34
CA PRO A 71 15.74 17.08 1.60
C PRO A 71 15.51 17.47 3.07
N LEU A 72 14.76 16.66 3.84
CA LEU A 72 14.54 16.93 5.25
C LEU A 72 15.85 16.82 6.09
N LEU A 73 16.86 16.08 5.58
CA LEU A 73 18.16 15.97 6.24
C LEU A 73 18.98 17.26 6.18
N LEU A 74 18.66 18.18 5.25
CA LEU A 74 19.33 19.47 5.11
C LEU A 74 18.93 20.46 6.20
N PHE A 75 17.79 20.24 6.86
CA PHE A 75 17.35 21.08 7.95
C PHE A 75 18.21 20.88 9.20
N PRO A 76 18.58 21.94 9.92
CA PRO A 76 19.43 21.84 11.11
C PRO A 76 18.74 21.18 12.31
N GLN A 77 17.44 21.07 12.30
CA GLN A 77 16.61 20.57 13.40
C GLN A 77 16.79 19.05 13.58
N GLY A 78 17.26 18.62 14.73
CA GLY A 78 17.48 17.21 15.07
C GLY A 78 16.20 16.36 14.98
N PHE A 79 15.06 16.95 15.29
CA PHE A 79 13.75 16.31 15.15
C PHE A 79 13.45 15.85 13.71
N LEU A 80 13.64 16.73 12.71
CA LEU A 80 13.42 16.38 11.30
C LEU A 80 14.37 15.31 10.80
N LYS A 81 15.64 15.37 11.21
CA LYS A 81 16.62 14.33 10.89
C LYS A 81 16.23 12.97 11.47
N SER A 82 15.80 12.96 12.74
CA SER A 82 15.36 11.74 13.41
C SER A 82 14.17 11.09 12.72
N ILE A 83 13.15 11.86 12.35
CA ILE A 83 11.98 11.38 11.60
C ILE A 83 12.43 10.84 10.23
N THR A 84 13.30 11.56 9.54
CA THR A 84 13.74 11.16 8.19
C THR A 84 14.47 9.82 8.20
N TYR A 85 15.41 9.62 9.13
CA TYR A 85 16.10 8.32 9.28
C TYR A 85 15.10 7.20 9.58
N ALA A 86 14.12 7.49 10.41
CA ALA A 86 13.10 6.53 10.78
C ALA A 86 12.20 6.16 9.59
N ILE A 87 11.79 7.13 8.76
CA ILE A 87 11.04 6.89 7.53
C ILE A 87 11.86 6.03 6.56
N ILE A 88 13.10 6.41 6.30
CA ILE A 88 13.99 5.67 5.39
C ILE A 88 14.15 4.21 5.85
N ALA A 89 14.44 4.00 7.14
CA ALA A 89 14.58 2.66 7.69
C ALA A 89 13.29 1.83 7.56
N SER A 90 12.13 2.43 7.87
CA SER A 90 10.83 1.75 7.77
C SER A 90 10.47 1.38 6.34
N VAL A 91 10.67 2.29 5.39
CA VAL A 91 10.39 2.06 3.96
C VAL A 91 11.27 0.94 3.41
N MET A 92 12.58 1.00 3.70
CA MET A 92 13.53 -0.02 3.24
C MET A 92 13.22 -1.39 3.85
N LEU A 93 12.93 -1.44 5.15
CA LEU A 93 12.59 -2.68 5.83
C LEU A 93 11.27 -3.27 5.27
N ALA A 94 10.23 -2.45 5.09
CA ALA A 94 8.96 -2.87 4.52
C ALA A 94 9.13 -3.43 3.10
N ALA A 95 9.93 -2.76 2.25
CA ALA A 95 10.21 -3.21 0.88
C ALA A 95 10.95 -4.56 0.87
N ILE A 96 12.00 -4.70 1.67
CA ILE A 96 12.79 -5.93 1.77
C ILE A 96 11.91 -7.09 2.28
N LEU A 97 11.16 -6.87 3.36
CA LEU A 97 10.27 -7.91 3.92
C LEU A 97 9.18 -8.33 2.94
N SER A 98 8.62 -7.38 2.19
CA SER A 98 7.59 -7.69 1.20
C SER A 98 8.13 -8.52 0.02
N ILE A 99 9.33 -8.23 -0.45
CA ILE A 99 9.92 -8.94 -1.59
C ILE A 99 10.51 -10.30 -1.17
N THR A 100 10.96 -10.45 0.07
CA THR A 100 11.62 -11.68 0.56
C THR A 100 10.68 -12.55 1.37
N VAL A 101 10.29 -12.09 2.55
CA VAL A 101 9.51 -12.88 3.52
C VAL A 101 8.10 -13.16 3.00
N LEU A 102 7.44 -12.13 2.44
CA LEU A 102 6.09 -12.34 1.91
C LEU A 102 6.12 -13.20 0.65
N ALA A 103 7.09 -13.05 -0.25
CA ALA A 103 7.24 -13.90 -1.41
C ALA A 103 7.46 -15.37 -1.00
N ALA A 104 8.30 -15.63 0.02
CA ALA A 104 8.48 -16.96 0.58
C ALA A 104 7.20 -17.51 1.21
N ALA A 105 6.45 -16.68 1.94
CA ALA A 105 5.15 -17.06 2.48
C ALA A 105 4.14 -17.42 1.40
N LEU A 106 4.09 -16.65 0.31
CA LEU A 106 3.23 -16.95 -0.85
C LEU A 106 3.63 -18.27 -1.54
N ALA A 107 4.92 -18.56 -1.64
CA ALA A 107 5.40 -19.84 -2.17
C ALA A 107 4.95 -21.03 -1.31
N ILE A 108 4.94 -20.88 0.01
CA ILE A 108 4.49 -21.93 0.95
C ILE A 108 2.97 -22.08 0.92
N LEU A 109 2.22 -20.98 0.91
CA LEU A 109 0.75 -21.01 0.89
C LEU A 109 0.20 -21.48 -0.45
N GLY A 110 0.85 -21.11 -1.56
CA GLY A 110 0.43 -21.49 -2.90
C GLY A 110 -1.02 -21.14 -3.20
N PRO A 111 -1.79 -22.05 -3.80
CA PRO A 111 -3.22 -21.86 -4.08
C PRO A 111 -4.07 -21.65 -2.83
N ASN A 112 -3.53 -21.98 -1.67
CA ASN A 112 -4.22 -21.84 -0.37
C ASN A 112 -4.09 -20.43 0.21
N VAL A 113 -3.55 -19.46 -0.53
CA VAL A 113 -3.47 -18.06 -0.09
C VAL A 113 -4.83 -17.51 0.35
N ASP A 114 -5.91 -18.03 -0.24
CA ASP A 114 -7.29 -17.72 0.13
C ASP A 114 -7.86 -18.59 1.27
N ALA A 115 -7.09 -19.55 1.77
CA ALA A 115 -7.56 -20.47 2.82
C ALA A 115 -7.87 -19.75 4.15
N LEU A 116 -7.26 -18.60 4.42
CA LEU A 116 -7.58 -17.70 5.53
C LEU A 116 -8.69 -16.68 5.19
N GLY A 117 -9.27 -16.77 4.00
CA GLY A 117 -10.35 -15.90 3.57
C GLY A 117 -11.67 -16.15 4.33
N VAL A 118 -12.62 -15.24 4.13
CA VAL A 118 -13.96 -15.28 4.75
C VAL A 118 -14.66 -16.63 4.53
N ARG A 119 -14.40 -17.34 3.43
CA ARG A 119 -14.95 -18.68 3.15
C ARG A 119 -14.45 -19.74 4.13
N THR A 120 -13.25 -19.61 4.65
CA THR A 120 -12.70 -20.58 5.63
C THR A 120 -13.33 -20.36 7.00
N LEU A 121 -13.66 -19.12 7.36
CA LEU A 121 -14.43 -18.83 8.58
C LEU A 121 -15.81 -19.53 8.56
N LEU A 122 -16.41 -19.74 7.38
CA LEU A 122 -17.64 -20.50 7.22
C LEU A 122 -17.46 -22.02 7.48
N ARG A 123 -16.23 -22.56 7.40
CA ARG A 123 -15.93 -23.97 7.72
C ARG A 123 -15.80 -24.23 9.23
N VAL A 124 -15.56 -23.17 10.01
CA VAL A 124 -15.47 -23.32 11.48
C VAL A 124 -16.86 -23.64 12.04
N PRO A 125 -17.04 -24.73 12.77
CA PRO A 125 -18.37 -25.21 13.24
C PRO A 125 -19.10 -24.17 14.09
N PHE A 126 -18.37 -23.30 14.78
CA PHE A 126 -18.92 -22.21 15.58
C PHE A 126 -19.71 -21.20 14.74
N PHE A 127 -19.19 -20.77 13.57
CA PHE A 127 -19.85 -19.82 12.69
C PHE A 127 -20.91 -20.46 11.80
N ARG A 128 -20.81 -21.76 11.53
CA ARG A 128 -21.78 -22.51 10.73
C ARG A 128 -23.14 -22.63 11.40
N ASN A 129 -23.18 -22.69 12.72
CA ASN A 129 -24.44 -22.88 13.48
C ASN A 129 -25.20 -21.57 13.75
N TRP A 130 -24.57 -20.41 13.52
CA TRP A 130 -25.21 -19.11 13.76
C TRP A 130 -25.79 -18.55 12.46
N LYS A 131 -27.09 -18.74 12.25
CA LYS A 131 -27.81 -18.38 11.03
C LYS A 131 -27.58 -16.95 10.54
N PRO A 132 -27.66 -15.86 11.35
CA PRO A 132 -27.44 -14.50 10.86
C PRO A 132 -26.01 -14.25 10.43
N MET A 133 -25.03 -14.82 11.15
CA MET A 133 -23.61 -14.69 10.81
C MET A 133 -23.26 -15.40 9.51
N ARG A 134 -23.88 -16.56 9.25
CA ARG A 134 -23.70 -17.31 8.01
C ARG A 134 -24.19 -16.52 6.80
N VAL A 135 -25.35 -15.88 6.89
CA VAL A 135 -25.91 -15.05 5.81
C VAL A 135 -25.02 -13.83 5.54
N TYR A 136 -24.53 -13.19 6.60
CA TYR A 136 -23.63 -12.05 6.49
C TYR A 136 -22.28 -12.44 5.88
N LEU A 137 -21.67 -13.54 6.34
CA LEU A 137 -20.39 -14.03 5.83
C LEU A 137 -20.52 -14.57 4.40
N THR A 138 -21.62 -15.21 4.01
CA THR A 138 -21.83 -15.63 2.61
C THR A 138 -22.01 -14.42 1.69
N TRP A 139 -22.77 -13.42 2.14
CA TRP A 139 -22.91 -12.15 1.40
C TRP A 139 -21.56 -11.42 1.24
N LEU A 140 -20.76 -11.35 2.32
CA LEU A 140 -19.41 -10.80 2.29
C LEU A 140 -18.49 -11.59 1.35
N ALA A 141 -18.49 -12.92 1.45
CA ALA A 141 -17.69 -13.79 0.60
C ALA A 141 -18.05 -13.63 -0.88
N ASP A 142 -19.35 -13.54 -1.19
CA ASP A 142 -19.82 -13.36 -2.55
C ASP A 142 -19.46 -11.96 -3.12
N LYS A 143 -19.41 -10.96 -2.25
CA LYS A 143 -19.09 -9.59 -2.65
C LYS A 143 -17.59 -9.32 -2.76
N THR A 144 -16.76 -9.99 -1.91
CA THR A 144 -15.32 -9.73 -1.83
C THR A 144 -14.47 -10.73 -2.60
N GLN A 145 -14.95 -11.97 -2.80
CA GLN A 145 -14.18 -13.06 -3.41
C GLN A 145 -14.60 -13.42 -4.84
N LYS A 146 -15.57 -12.72 -5.44
CA LYS A 146 -15.78 -12.82 -6.87
C LYS A 146 -14.61 -12.17 -7.59
N THR A 147 -13.72 -13.00 -8.11
CA THR A 147 -12.76 -12.57 -9.14
C THR A 147 -13.62 -12.15 -10.35
N LYS A 148 -13.85 -10.85 -10.48
CA LYS A 148 -14.58 -10.32 -11.65
C LYS A 148 -13.70 -10.58 -12.87
N THR A 149 -14.29 -11.22 -13.86
CA THR A 149 -13.64 -11.37 -15.16
C THR A 149 -13.30 -9.99 -15.74
N ARG A 150 -12.23 -9.86 -16.51
CA ARG A 150 -11.85 -8.59 -17.15
C ARG A 150 -13.04 -7.89 -17.83
N ALA A 151 -13.88 -8.65 -18.52
CA ALA A 151 -15.08 -8.14 -19.17
C ALA A 151 -16.09 -7.52 -18.19
N GLU A 152 -16.27 -8.10 -17.00
CA GLU A 152 -17.18 -7.57 -15.96
C GLU A 152 -16.61 -6.31 -15.29
N VAL A 153 -15.27 -6.21 -15.17
CA VAL A 153 -14.60 -5.00 -14.66
C VAL A 153 -14.73 -3.85 -15.66
N GLU A 154 -14.55 -4.15 -16.96
CA GLU A 154 -14.68 -3.17 -18.04
C GLU A 154 -16.11 -2.63 -18.20
N GLN A 155 -17.12 -3.45 -17.93
CA GLN A 155 -18.54 -3.03 -17.95
C GLN A 155 -18.99 -2.38 -16.65
N GLY A 156 -18.21 -2.52 -15.57
CA GLY A 156 -18.47 -1.95 -14.25
C GLY A 156 -18.26 -0.44 -14.19
N PHE A 157 -18.53 0.13 -13.00
CA PHE A 157 -18.28 1.55 -12.72
C PHE A 157 -16.86 2.01 -13.06
N TRP A 158 -15.88 1.20 -12.72
CA TRP A 158 -14.46 1.51 -12.98
C TRP A 158 -14.13 1.54 -14.48
N GLY A 159 -14.67 0.60 -15.25
CA GLY A 159 -14.47 0.58 -16.71
C GLY A 159 -15.12 1.79 -17.38
N LYS A 160 -16.32 2.18 -16.95
CA LYS A 160 -16.96 3.42 -17.42
C LYS A 160 -16.17 4.66 -17.08
N LEU A 161 -15.63 4.75 -15.85
CA LEU A 161 -14.78 5.85 -15.41
C LEU A 161 -13.51 5.95 -16.27
N VAL A 162 -12.81 4.82 -16.44
CA VAL A 162 -11.60 4.77 -17.30
C VAL A 162 -11.92 5.22 -18.72
N ASN A 163 -13.00 4.72 -19.32
CA ASN A 163 -13.41 5.10 -20.67
C ASN A 163 -13.72 6.60 -20.80
N VAL A 164 -14.35 7.20 -19.78
CA VAL A 164 -14.64 8.65 -19.77
C VAL A 164 -13.35 9.46 -19.66
N VAL A 165 -12.46 9.07 -18.75
CA VAL A 165 -11.15 9.72 -18.57
C VAL A 165 -10.29 9.59 -19.83
N MET A 166 -10.24 8.40 -20.43
CA MET A 166 -9.44 8.17 -21.65
C MET A 166 -9.98 8.91 -22.88
N LYS A 167 -11.29 9.15 -22.96
CA LYS A 167 -11.88 9.95 -24.05
C LYS A 167 -11.50 11.42 -24.00
N ARG A 168 -11.25 11.98 -22.80
CA ARG A 168 -10.92 13.40 -22.62
C ARG A 168 -9.89 13.59 -21.49
N PRO A 169 -8.65 13.06 -21.66
CA PRO A 169 -7.66 13.08 -20.59
C PRO A 169 -7.30 14.49 -20.12
N ILE A 170 -7.20 15.45 -21.05
CA ILE A 170 -6.88 16.84 -20.73
C ILE A 170 -7.99 17.51 -19.93
N ALA A 171 -9.26 17.21 -20.22
CA ALA A 171 -10.39 17.79 -19.50
C ALA A 171 -10.46 17.36 -18.02
N PHE A 172 -9.88 16.21 -17.68
CA PHE A 172 -9.75 15.74 -16.29
C PHE A 172 -8.43 16.19 -15.64
N ALA A 173 -7.34 16.22 -16.40
CA ALA A 173 -6.03 16.64 -15.89
C ALA A 173 -5.97 18.15 -15.62
N ALA A 174 -6.54 18.97 -16.50
CA ALA A 174 -6.47 20.42 -16.38
C ALA A 174 -7.06 20.99 -15.07
N PRO A 175 -8.28 20.62 -14.62
CA PRO A 175 -8.82 21.12 -13.36
C PRO A 175 -8.04 20.65 -12.14
N ILE A 176 -7.44 19.44 -12.20
CA ILE A 176 -6.58 18.93 -11.12
C ILE A 176 -5.30 19.76 -11.05
N LEU A 177 -4.65 20.01 -12.18
CA LEU A 177 -3.44 20.85 -12.27
C LEU A 177 -3.71 22.28 -11.80
N VAL A 178 -4.82 22.87 -12.24
CA VAL A 178 -5.23 24.22 -11.80
C VAL A 178 -5.49 24.22 -10.29
N GLY A 179 -6.19 23.23 -9.76
CA GLY A 179 -6.41 23.08 -8.33
C GLY A 179 -5.11 22.95 -7.53
N MET A 180 -4.16 22.17 -8.02
CA MET A 180 -2.83 22.05 -7.41
C MET A 180 -2.06 23.37 -7.42
N ILE A 181 -2.06 24.09 -8.54
CA ILE A 181 -1.40 25.41 -8.66
C ILE A 181 -2.04 26.41 -7.68
N LEU A 182 -3.38 26.45 -7.60
CA LEU A 182 -4.09 27.31 -6.65
C LEU A 182 -3.77 26.99 -5.20
N LEU A 183 -3.53 25.73 -4.85
CA LEU A 183 -3.12 25.31 -3.51
C LEU A 183 -1.66 25.69 -3.19
N ILE A 184 -0.80 25.84 -4.21
CA ILE A 184 0.60 26.27 -4.03
C ILE A 184 0.69 27.78 -3.72
N ILE A 185 -0.22 28.60 -4.24
CA ILE A 185 -0.20 30.06 -4.05
C ILE A 185 -0.17 30.46 -2.56
N PRO A 186 -1.05 29.95 -1.67
CA PRO A 186 -0.99 30.29 -0.24
C PRO A 186 0.22 29.73 0.49
N LEU A 187 0.86 28.65 -0.03
CA LEU A 187 2.09 28.09 0.56
C LEU A 187 3.27 29.06 0.47
N GLY A 188 3.33 29.89 -0.57
CA GLY A 188 4.36 30.93 -0.71
C GLY A 188 4.22 32.07 0.31
N GLN A 189 3.07 32.20 1.00
CA GLN A 189 2.79 33.20 2.01
C GLN A 189 2.90 32.66 3.45
N LEU A 190 3.14 31.36 3.64
CA LEU A 190 3.36 30.76 4.94
C LEU A 190 4.75 31.18 5.45
N SER A 191 4.79 32.18 6.33
CA SER A 191 5.93 32.35 7.20
C SER A 191 5.92 31.18 8.19
N LEU A 192 6.90 30.28 8.09
CA LEU A 192 7.18 29.29 9.10
C LEU A 192 7.60 30.03 10.38
N GLY A 193 6.64 30.41 11.19
CA GLY A 193 6.87 30.90 12.53
C GLY A 193 7.48 29.77 13.33
N GLY A 194 8.80 29.64 13.24
CA GLY A 194 9.54 28.79 14.15
C GLY A 194 9.31 29.31 15.54
N ILE A 195 8.81 28.47 16.44
CA ILE A 195 8.89 28.71 17.88
C ILE A 195 10.40 28.85 18.15
N SER A 196 10.89 30.09 18.25
CA SER A 196 12.25 30.34 18.67
C SER A 196 12.30 29.89 20.12
N GLU A 197 12.97 28.77 20.38
CA GLU A 197 13.45 28.44 21.71
C GLU A 197 14.37 29.57 22.17
N LYS A 198 13.77 30.57 22.79
CA LYS A 198 14.46 31.42 23.76
C LYS A 198 14.09 30.84 25.12
N TYR A 199 14.89 29.90 25.58
CA TYR A 199 15.21 29.68 27.01
C TYR A 199 16.54 28.97 27.09
#